data_fd0839fa88ee222dfd56fa2aff8eff6b
#
_entry.id   fd0839fa88ee222dfd56fa2aff8eff6b
#
_cell.length_a   1.000
_cell.length_b   1.000
_cell.length_c   1.000
_cell.angle_alpha   90.00
_cell.angle_beta   90.00
_cell.angle_gamma   90.00
#
_symmetry.space_group_name_H-M   'P 1'
#
loop_
_entity.id
_entity.type
_entity.pdbx_description
1 polymer ?
#
loop_
_entity_poly.entity_id
_entity_poly.type
_entity_poly.pdbx_seq_one_letter_code
_entity_poly.pdbx_strand_id
1 'polypeptide(L)'
;MIVDPGFGFAKSIDQNYQLLGRLPVFRQLRCPLLVGISRKTMIWKELGIRPDEALNGTTVLNTLALIGGASILRVHDVKEAVQAVTLFEAMLRNLPADFPSISTLFNPDLNPDLNPDGLIPY
;
A
#
# COMPACT_ATOMS: atom_id res chain seq x y z
N MET A 1 5.14 6.69 -19.29
CA MET A 1 5.02 5.24 -18.98
C MET A 1 4.40 5.09 -17.59
N ILE A 2 3.44 4.19 -17.44
CA ILE A 2 2.85 3.82 -16.15
C ILE A 2 3.29 2.39 -15.85
N VAL A 3 3.75 2.13 -14.62
CA VAL A 3 4.18 0.80 -14.19
C VAL A 3 3.05 0.15 -13.38
N ASP A 4 2.71 -1.08 -13.70
CA ASP A 4 1.77 -1.93 -12.97
C ASP A 4 2.51 -3.19 -12.52
N PRO A 5 2.75 -3.38 -11.21
CA PRO A 5 3.48 -4.57 -10.75
C PRO A 5 2.70 -5.89 -10.85
N GLY A 6 1.41 -5.84 -11.19
CA GLY A 6 0.64 -7.04 -11.50
C GLY A 6 0.21 -7.88 -10.31
N PHE A 7 -0.43 -7.26 -9.32
CA PHE A 7 -1.02 -8.01 -8.21
C PHE A 7 -2.01 -9.07 -8.71
N GLY A 8 -1.92 -10.28 -8.17
CA GLY A 8 -2.81 -11.38 -8.48
C GLY A 8 -2.37 -12.27 -9.65
N PHE A 9 -1.56 -11.78 -10.58
CA PHE A 9 -1.16 -12.53 -11.76
C PHE A 9 -0.15 -13.62 -11.43
N ALA A 10 -0.55 -14.90 -11.53
CA ALA A 10 0.30 -16.08 -11.33
C ALA A 10 1.12 -16.06 -10.02
N LYS A 11 0.72 -15.25 -9.04
CA LYS A 11 1.41 -15.12 -7.76
C LYS A 11 0.61 -15.82 -6.67
N SER A 12 1.32 -16.41 -5.69
CA SER A 12 0.70 -16.87 -4.45
C SER A 12 0.25 -15.68 -3.60
N ILE A 13 -0.54 -15.94 -2.56
CA ILE A 13 -0.95 -14.91 -1.61
C ILE A 13 0.29 -14.28 -0.95
N ASP A 14 1.23 -15.11 -0.50
CA ASP A 14 2.45 -14.62 0.14
C ASP A 14 3.29 -13.77 -0.80
N GLN A 15 3.40 -14.17 -2.07
CA GLN A 15 4.11 -13.39 -3.08
C GLN A 15 3.47 -12.02 -3.33
N ASN A 16 2.13 -11.94 -3.29
CA ASN A 16 1.43 -10.67 -3.41
C ASN A 16 1.73 -9.74 -2.21
N TYR A 17 1.79 -10.28 -0.99
CA TYR A 17 2.16 -9.49 0.18
C TYR A 17 3.63 -9.09 0.17
N GLN A 18 4.53 -9.94 -0.32
CA GLN A 18 5.94 -9.58 -0.53
C GLN A 18 6.05 -8.41 -1.51
N LEU A 19 5.27 -8.45 -2.61
CA LEU A 19 5.24 -7.37 -3.59
C LEU A 19 4.73 -6.06 -2.96
N LEU A 20 3.66 -6.14 -2.19
CA LEU A 20 3.10 -4.97 -1.49
C LEU A 20 4.15 -4.32 -0.58
N GLY A 21 4.87 -5.13 0.19
CA GLY A 21 5.91 -4.66 1.10
C GLY A 21 7.13 -4.06 0.38
N ARG A 22 7.32 -4.38 -0.90
CA ARG A 22 8.45 -3.91 -1.71
C ARG A 22 8.09 -2.82 -2.71
N LEU A 23 6.87 -2.29 -2.67
CA LEU A 23 6.45 -1.23 -3.60
C LEU A 23 7.42 -0.05 -3.67
N PRO A 24 8.05 0.40 -2.56
CA PRO A 24 9.00 1.52 -2.63
C PRO A 24 10.16 1.32 -3.59
N VAL A 25 10.54 0.08 -3.91
CA VAL A 25 11.61 -0.23 -4.87
C VAL A 25 11.27 0.33 -6.26
N PHE A 26 9.99 0.37 -6.64
CA PHE A 26 9.57 0.87 -7.94
C PHE A 26 9.78 2.38 -8.13
N ARG A 27 10.05 3.12 -7.05
CA ARG A 27 10.39 4.57 -7.13
C ARG A 27 11.63 4.82 -7.99
N GLN A 28 12.54 3.86 -8.06
CA GLN A 28 13.74 3.96 -8.87
C GLN A 28 13.44 4.12 -10.36
N LEU A 29 12.26 3.66 -10.80
CA LEU A 29 11.83 3.78 -12.19
C LEU A 29 11.35 5.18 -12.55
N ARG A 30 11.06 6.04 -11.56
CA ARG A 30 10.55 7.41 -11.73
C ARG A 30 9.32 7.50 -12.64
N CYS A 31 8.49 6.47 -12.60
CA CYS A 31 7.24 6.38 -13.35
C CYS A 31 6.06 6.34 -12.39
N PRO A 32 4.88 6.84 -12.80
CA PRO A 32 3.67 6.61 -12.02
C PRO A 32 3.44 5.13 -11.80
N LEU A 33 3.10 4.75 -10.57
CA LEU A 33 2.86 3.38 -10.16
C LEU A 33 1.36 3.14 -10.00
N LEU A 34 0.81 2.23 -10.80
CA LEU A 34 -0.58 1.83 -10.73
C LEU A 34 -0.69 0.56 -9.89
N VAL A 35 -1.58 0.58 -8.89
CA VAL A 35 -1.83 -0.59 -8.03
C VAL A 35 -3.30 -1.00 -8.13
N GLY A 36 -3.53 -2.26 -8.49
CA GLY A 36 -4.86 -2.85 -8.59
C GLY A 36 -4.99 -4.03 -7.62
N ILE A 37 -5.34 -3.76 -6.37
CA ILE A 37 -5.51 -4.76 -5.31
C ILE A 37 -6.98 -5.06 -5.05
N SER A 38 -7.89 -4.17 -5.45
CA SER A 38 -9.29 -4.17 -5.07
C SER A 38 -9.94 -5.55 -5.16
N ARG A 39 -10.46 -6.02 -4.03
CA ARG A 39 -11.23 -7.25 -3.85
C ARG A 39 -10.54 -8.53 -4.32
N LYS A 40 -9.21 -8.51 -4.43
CA LYS A 40 -8.46 -9.67 -4.88
C LYS A 40 -8.35 -10.76 -3.82
N THR A 41 -8.05 -11.96 -4.26
CA THR A 41 -7.94 -13.17 -3.43
C THR A 41 -7.04 -12.99 -2.23
N MET A 42 -5.95 -12.23 -2.37
CA MET A 42 -5.04 -11.94 -1.27
C MET A 42 -5.72 -11.29 -0.07
N ILE A 43 -6.84 -10.59 -0.29
CA ILE A 43 -7.59 -9.95 0.79
C ILE A 43 -8.51 -10.95 1.49
N TRP A 44 -9.47 -11.52 0.74
CA TRP A 44 -10.53 -12.29 1.38
C TRP A 44 -10.07 -13.68 1.85
N LYS A 45 -9.07 -14.28 1.21
CA LYS A 45 -8.48 -15.52 1.72
C LYS A 45 -7.68 -15.29 3.00
N GLU A 46 -6.88 -14.25 3.06
CA GLU A 46 -6.09 -13.96 4.26
C GLU A 46 -6.99 -13.67 5.47
N LEU A 47 -8.11 -12.99 5.25
CA LEU A 47 -9.05 -12.67 6.31
C LEU A 47 -10.01 -13.83 6.63
N GLY A 48 -10.08 -14.85 5.77
CA GLY A 48 -11.04 -15.96 5.96
C GLY A 48 -12.48 -15.52 5.78
N ILE A 49 -12.74 -14.60 4.86
CA ILE A 49 -14.07 -14.05 4.58
C ILE A 49 -14.46 -14.32 3.12
N ARG A 50 -15.68 -13.94 2.74
CA ARG A 50 -16.15 -14.08 1.36
C ARG A 50 -15.63 -12.91 0.50
N PRO A 51 -15.52 -13.10 -0.83
CA PRO A 51 -15.10 -12.03 -1.74
C PRO A 51 -15.95 -10.76 -1.65
N ASP A 52 -17.26 -10.89 -1.40
CA ASP A 52 -18.18 -9.77 -1.29
C ASP A 52 -18.01 -8.97 0.01
N GLU A 53 -17.23 -9.47 0.96
CA GLU A 53 -16.90 -8.81 2.22
C GLU A 53 -15.55 -8.08 2.19
N ALA A 54 -14.93 -7.96 1.01
CA ALA A 54 -13.55 -7.50 0.87
C ALA A 54 -13.38 -5.98 0.87
N LEU A 55 -14.43 -5.19 1.10
CA LEU A 55 -14.34 -3.72 1.02
C LEU A 55 -13.37 -3.14 2.05
N ASN A 56 -13.51 -3.51 3.31
CA ASN A 56 -12.64 -2.98 4.36
C ASN A 56 -11.17 -3.35 4.11
N GLY A 57 -10.90 -4.62 3.80
CA GLY A 57 -9.54 -5.07 3.49
C GLY A 57 -8.97 -4.38 2.25
N THR A 58 -9.79 -4.12 1.24
CA THR A 58 -9.40 -3.35 0.06
C THR A 58 -8.93 -1.95 0.47
N THR A 59 -9.68 -1.25 1.31
CA THR A 59 -9.31 0.09 1.78
C THR A 59 -8.00 0.06 2.56
N VAL A 60 -7.82 -0.94 3.42
CA VAL A 60 -6.56 -1.11 4.16
C VAL A 60 -5.38 -1.28 3.21
N LEU A 61 -5.49 -2.20 2.24
CA LEU A 61 -4.37 -2.45 1.32
C LEU A 61 -4.14 -1.30 0.34
N ASN A 62 -5.19 -0.60 -0.09
CA ASN A 62 -5.03 0.63 -0.89
C ASN A 62 -4.24 1.69 -0.11
N THR A 63 -4.50 1.84 1.17
CA THR A 63 -3.76 2.77 2.02
C THR A 63 -2.29 2.39 2.13
N LEU A 64 -2.00 1.09 2.34
CA LEU A 64 -0.64 0.60 2.36
C LEU A 64 0.06 0.80 1.02
N ALA A 65 -0.65 0.63 -0.10
CA ALA A 65 -0.12 0.89 -1.43
C ALA A 65 0.24 2.37 -1.62
N LEU A 66 -0.59 3.29 -1.12
CA LEU A 66 -0.30 4.73 -1.16
C LEU A 66 0.99 5.05 -0.39
N ILE A 67 1.16 4.48 0.80
CA ILE A 67 2.39 4.60 1.58
C ILE A 67 3.59 4.07 0.79
N GLY A 68 3.41 2.98 0.07
CA GLY A 68 4.44 2.37 -0.77
C GLY A 68 4.79 3.13 -2.03
N GLY A 69 4.03 4.19 -2.37
CA GLY A 69 4.32 5.05 -3.52
C GLY A 69 3.35 4.93 -4.69
N ALA A 70 2.21 4.26 -4.52
CA ALA A 70 1.20 4.21 -5.58
C ALA A 70 0.73 5.60 -5.96
N SER A 71 0.68 5.88 -7.26
CA SER A 71 0.17 7.13 -7.83
C SER A 71 -1.25 6.98 -8.34
N ILE A 72 -1.63 5.77 -8.73
CA ILE A 72 -2.93 5.45 -9.32
C ILE A 72 -3.45 4.18 -8.65
N LEU A 73 -4.67 4.22 -8.18
CA LEU A 73 -5.37 3.05 -7.65
C LEU A 73 -6.47 2.64 -8.63
N ARG A 74 -6.43 1.39 -9.10
CA ARG A 74 -7.51 0.81 -9.88
C ARG A 74 -8.45 0.08 -8.92
N VAL A 75 -9.70 0.52 -8.83
CA VAL A 75 -10.62 0.14 -7.77
C VAL A 75 -12.01 -0.16 -8.28
N HIS A 76 -12.76 -0.97 -7.51
CA HIS A 76 -14.21 -1.15 -7.69
C HIS A 76 -15.00 -0.14 -6.87
N ASP A 77 -14.50 0.19 -5.67
CA ASP A 77 -15.20 1.02 -4.68
C ASP A 77 -14.58 2.42 -4.69
N VAL A 78 -15.03 3.25 -5.62
CA VAL A 78 -14.43 4.56 -5.90
C VAL A 78 -14.53 5.50 -4.70
N LYS A 79 -15.69 5.58 -4.07
CA LYS A 79 -15.92 6.47 -2.93
C LYS A 79 -14.92 6.21 -1.80
N GLU A 80 -14.75 4.95 -1.42
CA GLU A 80 -13.85 4.53 -0.34
C GLU A 80 -12.40 4.79 -0.70
N ALA A 81 -12.02 4.57 -1.96
CA ALA A 81 -10.67 4.84 -2.44
C ALA A 81 -10.37 6.34 -2.42
N VAL A 82 -11.32 7.19 -2.84
CA VAL A 82 -11.16 8.65 -2.79
C VAL A 82 -10.99 9.12 -1.35
N GLN A 83 -11.74 8.56 -0.42
CA GLN A 83 -11.59 8.89 1.00
C GLN A 83 -10.20 8.51 1.52
N ALA A 84 -9.70 7.33 1.15
CA ALA A 84 -8.36 6.89 1.54
C ALA A 84 -7.29 7.85 1.01
N VAL A 85 -7.38 8.23 -0.26
CA VAL A 85 -6.44 9.18 -0.88
C VAL A 85 -6.51 10.54 -0.19
N THR A 86 -7.72 11.03 0.07
CA THR A 86 -7.93 12.33 0.72
C THR A 86 -7.27 12.38 2.10
N LEU A 87 -7.46 11.34 2.91
CA LEU A 87 -6.87 11.28 4.25
C LEU A 87 -5.35 11.10 4.19
N PHE A 88 -4.86 10.29 3.26
CA PHE A 88 -3.42 10.13 3.03
C PHE A 88 -2.76 11.45 2.63
N GLU A 89 -3.35 12.19 1.70
CA GLU A 89 -2.83 13.49 1.28
C GLU A 89 -2.86 14.52 2.41
N ALA A 90 -3.89 14.48 3.26
CA ALA A 90 -3.96 15.35 4.43
C ALA A 90 -2.78 15.10 5.38
N MET A 91 -2.43 13.84 5.59
CA MET A 91 -1.26 13.49 6.40
C MET A 91 0.03 14.01 5.75
N LEU A 92 0.20 13.82 4.43
CA LEU A 92 1.40 14.28 3.73
C LEU A 92 1.59 15.80 3.85
N ARG A 93 0.49 16.59 3.73
CA ARG A 93 0.58 18.06 3.85
C ARG A 93 1.01 18.53 5.23
N ASN A 94 0.86 17.71 6.24
CA ASN A 94 1.17 18.04 7.63
C ASN A 94 2.46 17.40 8.14
N LEU A 95 3.21 16.72 7.29
CA LEU A 95 4.53 16.21 7.66
C LEU A 95 5.52 17.37 7.77
N PRO A 96 6.50 17.28 8.69
CA PRO A 96 7.60 18.27 8.77
C PRO A 96 8.34 18.35 7.44
N ALA A 97 8.81 19.56 7.09
CA ALA A 97 9.51 19.82 5.84
C ALA A 97 10.80 19.00 5.66
N ASP A 98 11.43 18.61 6.77
CA ASP A 98 12.65 17.79 6.81
C ASP A 98 12.38 16.29 6.83
N PHE A 99 11.11 15.88 6.79
CA PHE A 99 10.74 14.47 6.80
C PHE A 99 11.09 13.83 5.45
N PRO A 100 12.00 12.85 5.39
CA PRO A 100 12.55 12.38 4.12
C PRO A 100 11.54 11.61 3.27
N SER A 101 10.75 10.73 3.88
CA SER A 101 9.75 9.92 3.19
C SER A 101 8.87 9.20 4.20
N ILE A 102 7.58 9.09 3.91
CA ILE A 102 6.67 8.36 4.79
C ILE A 102 7.02 6.87 4.87
N SER A 103 7.53 6.28 3.81
CA SER A 103 7.94 4.87 3.81
C SER A 103 9.10 4.60 4.78
N THR A 104 9.88 5.60 5.13
CA THR A 104 10.98 5.49 6.12
C THR A 104 10.45 5.11 7.50
N LEU A 105 9.24 5.51 7.83
CA LEU A 105 8.62 5.16 9.12
C LEU A 105 8.48 3.65 9.32
N PHE A 106 8.34 2.91 8.23
CA PHE A 106 8.01 1.49 8.26
C PHE A 106 9.20 0.61 7.86
N ASN A 107 10.37 1.21 7.63
CA ASN A 107 11.58 0.48 7.27
C ASN A 107 12.56 0.51 8.45
N PRO A 108 12.81 -0.63 9.14
CA PRO A 108 13.70 -0.65 10.30
C PRO A 108 15.14 -0.28 9.96
N ASP A 109 15.59 -0.47 8.71
CA ASP A 109 16.95 -0.08 8.29
C ASP A 109 17.09 1.44 8.15
N LEU A 110 16.00 2.13 7.84
CA LEU A 110 15.97 3.59 7.63
C LEU A 110 15.41 4.34 8.84
N ASN A 111 14.71 3.64 9.72
CA ASN A 111 14.12 4.20 10.93
C ASN A 111 14.48 3.30 12.12
N PRO A 112 15.52 3.64 12.89
CA PRO A 112 15.97 2.81 14.02
C PRO A 112 14.98 2.78 15.18
N ASP A 113 13.97 3.64 15.19
CA ASP A 113 12.93 3.65 16.22
C ASP A 113 11.89 2.54 16.03
N LEU A 114 11.89 1.86 14.87
CA LEU A 114 11.04 0.70 14.65
C LEU A 114 11.59 -0.52 15.39
N ASN A 115 10.68 -1.32 15.98
CA ASN A 115 11.06 -2.59 16.56
C ASN A 115 11.38 -3.62 15.45
N PRO A 116 11.94 -4.82 15.81
CA PRO A 116 12.29 -5.83 14.79
C PRO A 116 11.12 -6.31 13.94
N ASP A 117 9.89 -6.17 14.41
CA ASP A 117 8.68 -6.57 13.68
C ASP A 117 8.17 -5.47 12.74
N GLY A 118 8.86 -4.32 12.67
CA GLY A 118 8.50 -3.20 11.81
C GLY A 118 7.40 -2.32 12.39
N LEU A 119 7.03 -2.51 13.64
CA LEU A 119 6.03 -1.70 14.32
C LEU A 119 6.68 -0.54 15.07
N ILE A 120 5.99 0.62 15.09
CA ILE A 120 6.46 1.77 15.86
C ILE A 120 6.18 1.49 17.34
N PRO A 121 7.19 1.60 18.23
CA PRO A 121 6.97 1.39 19.66
C PRO A 121 6.08 2.49 20.23
N TYR A 122 5.27 2.13 21.19
CA TYR A 122 4.43 3.08 21.91
C TYR A 122 5.25 3.99 22.83
#